data_cd3f75b1397a4473ba62f813e06caee3
#
_entry.id   cd3f75b1397a4473ba62f813e06caee3
#
_cell.length_a   1.000
_cell.length_b   1.000
_cell.length_c   1.000
_cell.angle_alpha   90.00
_cell.angle_beta   90.00
_cell.angle_gamma   90.00
#
_symmetry.space_group_name_H-M   'P 1'
#
loop_
_entity.id
_entity.type
_entity.pdbx_description
1 polymer ?
#
loop_
_entity_poly.entity_id
_entity_poly.type
_entity_poly.pdbx_seq_one_letter_code
_entity_poly.pdbx_strand_id
1 'polypeptide(L)'
;QDREARLPVKPDNQGIILWGDSVAQPTTYVLLYLHGFTASRFEGQPIISDFVKEFRVNAYLPRLAAHGLQGTEAMLGMTPANLYNSAKEALVIAHKLGKKVIIMGTSTGCTLALMLGRFSQAGGCPDLIFTEY
;
A
#
# COMPACT_ATOMS: atom_id res chain seq x y z
N GLN A 1 1.25 -1.73 12.91
CA GLN A 1 -0.01 -1.63 13.68
C GLN A 1 0.11 -0.62 14.82
N ASP A 2 1.21 -0.57 15.58
CA ASP A 2 1.33 0.30 16.76
C ASP A 2 1.35 1.81 16.44
N ARG A 3 1.82 2.20 15.27
CA ARG A 3 1.79 3.61 14.84
C ARG A 3 0.38 4.12 14.54
N GLU A 4 -0.47 3.30 13.95
CA GLU A 4 -1.84 3.68 13.62
C GLU A 4 -2.74 3.72 14.86
N ALA A 5 -2.46 2.92 15.88
CA ALA A 5 -3.20 2.92 17.14
C ALA A 5 -3.15 4.27 17.90
N ARG A 6 -2.18 5.14 17.57
CA ARG A 6 -2.02 6.48 18.16
C ARG A 6 -2.64 7.60 17.33
N LEU A 7 -3.19 7.29 16.18
CA LEU A 7 -3.80 8.27 15.28
C LEU A 7 -5.32 8.16 15.32
N PRO A 8 -6.05 9.29 15.19
CA PRO A 8 -7.49 9.27 15.09
C PRO A 8 -7.94 8.77 13.70
N VAL A 9 -7.70 7.50 13.42
CA VAL A 9 -8.08 6.88 12.14
C VAL A 9 -9.58 6.67 12.12
N LYS A 10 -10.23 6.98 10.99
CA LYS A 10 -11.64 6.67 10.75
C LYS A 10 -11.85 5.15 10.81
N PRO A 11 -13.01 4.70 11.28
CA PRO A 11 -13.34 3.27 11.23
C PRO A 11 -13.06 2.69 9.83
N ASP A 12 -12.47 1.52 9.80
CA ASP A 12 -12.14 0.75 8.58
C ASP A 12 -11.14 1.41 7.59
N ASN A 13 -10.52 2.55 7.95
CA ASN A 13 -9.52 3.20 7.10
C ASN A 13 -8.07 2.85 7.44
N GLN A 14 -7.82 2.02 8.43
CA GLN A 14 -6.49 1.52 8.75
C GLN A 14 -5.90 0.67 7.61
N GLY A 15 -4.58 0.65 7.51
CA GLY A 15 -3.89 -0.26 6.61
C GLY A 15 -4.12 -1.73 7.02
N ILE A 16 -4.28 -2.61 6.04
CA ILE A 16 -4.53 -4.04 6.28
C ILE A 16 -3.61 -4.92 5.46
N ILE A 17 -3.40 -6.13 5.96
CA ILE A 17 -2.78 -7.23 5.24
C ILE A 17 -3.88 -8.24 4.90
N LEU A 18 -3.97 -8.60 3.62
CA LEU A 18 -4.76 -9.73 3.15
C LEU A 18 -3.80 -10.91 2.94
N TRP A 19 -4.10 -12.03 3.58
CA TRP A 19 -3.31 -13.24 3.43
C TRP A 19 -3.86 -14.08 2.29
N GLY A 20 -2.97 -14.53 1.40
CA GLY A 20 -3.33 -15.38 0.25
C GLY A 20 -3.67 -16.82 0.63
N ASP A 21 -3.31 -17.23 1.84
CA ASP A 21 -3.59 -18.54 2.40
C ASP A 21 -4.06 -18.42 3.86
N SER A 22 -4.55 -19.53 4.43
CA SER A 22 -4.96 -19.62 5.84
C SER A 22 -3.80 -19.46 6.83
N VAL A 23 -2.57 -19.67 6.37
CA VAL A 23 -1.35 -19.49 7.17
C VAL A 23 -0.71 -18.15 6.85
N ALA A 24 -0.51 -17.32 7.87
CA ALA A 24 0.13 -16.02 7.76
C ALA A 24 1.65 -16.18 7.55
N GLN A 25 2.07 -16.41 6.32
CA GLN A 25 3.48 -16.57 5.94
C GLN A 25 3.81 -15.83 4.64
N PRO A 26 5.09 -15.46 4.42
CA PRO A 26 5.48 -14.80 3.18
C PRO A 26 5.24 -15.67 1.95
N THR A 27 4.79 -15.02 0.87
CA THR A 27 4.56 -15.64 -0.44
C THR A 27 5.67 -15.30 -1.43
N THR A 28 5.71 -15.96 -2.60
CA THR A 28 6.68 -15.62 -3.65
C THR A 28 6.44 -14.20 -4.18
N TYR A 29 5.17 -13.85 -4.39
CA TYR A 29 4.75 -12.50 -4.79
C TYR A 29 3.88 -11.90 -3.71
N VAL A 30 3.92 -10.58 -3.58
CA VAL A 30 3.02 -9.80 -2.72
C VAL A 30 2.49 -8.62 -3.51
N LEU A 31 1.21 -8.33 -3.36
CA LEU A 31 0.59 -7.16 -3.94
C LEU A 31 0.68 -5.98 -2.96
N LEU A 32 1.27 -4.86 -3.38
CA LEU A 32 1.19 -3.58 -2.68
C LEU A 32 0.21 -2.68 -3.42
N TYR A 33 -0.90 -2.31 -2.79
CA TYR A 33 -1.87 -1.41 -3.37
C TYR A 33 -1.76 -0.01 -2.80
N LEU A 34 -1.58 0.99 -3.67
CA LEU A 34 -1.51 2.40 -3.32
C LEU A 34 -2.76 3.13 -3.84
N HIS A 35 -3.62 3.57 -2.92
CA HIS A 35 -4.86 4.26 -3.24
C HIS A 35 -4.65 5.68 -3.76
N GLY A 36 -5.67 6.27 -4.39
CA GLY A 36 -5.68 7.62 -4.90
C GLY A 36 -5.83 8.71 -3.83
N PHE A 37 -5.79 9.96 -4.29
CA PHE A 37 -6.00 11.14 -3.45
C PHE A 37 -7.41 11.12 -2.84
N THR A 38 -7.51 11.43 -1.56
CA THR A 38 -8.74 11.39 -0.74
C THR A 38 -9.42 10.01 -0.62
N ALA A 39 -8.86 8.99 -1.24
CA ALA A 39 -9.37 7.63 -1.21
C ALA A 39 -8.85 6.81 -0.01
N SER A 40 -9.16 5.54 0.00
CA SER A 40 -8.70 4.55 0.96
C SER A 40 -8.50 3.19 0.29
N ARG A 41 -8.12 2.20 1.07
CA ARG A 41 -7.98 0.80 0.60
C ARG A 41 -9.21 0.23 -0.11
N PHE A 42 -10.39 0.79 0.12
CA PHE A 42 -11.63 0.32 -0.52
C PHE A 42 -11.71 0.63 -2.00
N GLU A 43 -10.98 1.65 -2.49
CA GLU A 43 -11.00 2.04 -3.89
C GLU A 43 -10.59 0.89 -4.84
N GLY A 44 -9.68 0.01 -4.40
CA GLY A 44 -9.23 -1.13 -5.19
C GLY A 44 -10.08 -2.39 -5.09
N GLN A 45 -11.18 -2.36 -4.31
CA GLN A 45 -12.05 -3.53 -4.16
C GLN A 45 -13.13 -3.56 -5.25
N PRO A 46 -13.60 -4.75 -5.70
CA PRO A 46 -13.19 -6.10 -5.24
C PRO A 46 -11.92 -6.67 -5.90
N ILE A 47 -11.33 -5.98 -6.86
CA ILE A 47 -10.25 -6.48 -7.73
C ILE A 47 -9.08 -7.03 -6.92
N ILE A 48 -8.67 -6.33 -5.85
CA ILE A 48 -7.58 -6.78 -5.00
C ILE A 48 -7.93 -8.09 -4.30
N SER A 49 -9.13 -8.21 -3.76
CA SER A 49 -9.57 -9.44 -3.10
C SER A 49 -9.62 -10.62 -4.05
N ASP A 50 -10.06 -10.39 -5.29
CA ASP A 50 -10.11 -11.42 -6.32
C ASP A 50 -8.70 -11.82 -6.75
N PHE A 51 -7.80 -10.85 -6.92
CA PHE A 51 -6.39 -11.11 -7.21
C PHE A 51 -5.71 -11.96 -6.12
N VAL A 52 -5.92 -11.60 -4.86
CA VAL A 52 -5.37 -12.34 -3.70
C VAL A 52 -5.86 -13.79 -3.70
N LYS A 53 -7.15 -14.02 -3.95
CA LYS A 53 -7.76 -15.36 -3.99
C LYS A 53 -7.27 -16.18 -5.16
N GLU A 54 -7.26 -15.59 -6.36
CA GLU A 54 -6.90 -16.27 -7.61
C GLU A 54 -5.44 -16.71 -7.59
N PHE A 55 -4.53 -15.81 -7.21
CA PHE A 55 -3.09 -16.06 -7.25
C PHE A 55 -2.49 -16.55 -5.93
N ARG A 56 -3.30 -16.65 -4.88
CA ARG A 56 -2.87 -17.05 -3.52
C ARG A 56 -1.63 -16.27 -3.04
N VAL A 57 -1.63 -14.98 -3.26
CA VAL A 57 -0.56 -14.07 -2.85
C VAL A 57 -1.01 -13.20 -1.69
N ASN A 58 -0.08 -12.78 -0.86
CA ASN A 58 -0.38 -11.78 0.15
C ASN A 58 -0.59 -10.41 -0.51
N ALA A 59 -1.39 -9.55 0.13
CA ALA A 59 -1.50 -8.16 -0.26
C ALA A 59 -1.37 -7.24 0.96
N TYR A 60 -0.73 -6.09 0.76
CA TYR A 60 -0.70 -5.01 1.73
C TYR A 60 -1.39 -3.77 1.15
N LEU A 61 -2.39 -3.31 1.84
CA LEU A 61 -3.17 -2.13 1.50
C LEU A 61 -2.92 -1.08 2.59
N PRO A 62 -1.88 -0.22 2.45
CA PRO A 62 -1.55 0.78 3.44
C PRO A 62 -2.60 1.90 3.49
N ARG A 63 -2.67 2.59 4.61
CA ARG A 63 -3.19 3.94 4.70
C ARG A 63 -2.06 4.91 4.41
N LEU A 64 -2.18 5.68 3.35
CA LEU A 64 -1.19 6.71 3.01
C LEU A 64 -1.24 7.90 3.99
N ALA A 65 -0.14 8.63 4.10
CA ALA A 65 -0.03 9.78 5.01
C ALA A 65 -1.19 10.77 4.83
N ALA A 66 -1.69 11.32 5.93
CA ALA A 66 -2.81 12.25 6.03
C ALA A 66 -4.19 11.71 5.58
N HIS A 67 -4.26 10.53 4.95
CA HIS A 67 -5.52 9.91 4.53
C HIS A 67 -6.20 9.14 5.67
N GLY A 68 -7.51 9.00 5.57
CA GLY A 68 -8.29 8.16 6.49
C GLY A 68 -8.30 8.62 7.95
N LEU A 69 -7.95 9.85 8.25
CA LEU A 69 -7.97 10.43 9.59
C LEU A 69 -9.30 11.16 9.87
N GLN A 70 -9.67 11.22 11.14
CA GLN A 70 -10.81 12.01 11.60
C GLN A 70 -10.46 13.51 11.59
N GLY A 71 -11.47 14.35 11.40
CA GLY A 71 -11.33 15.79 11.36
C GLY A 71 -11.26 16.36 9.94
N THR A 72 -11.82 17.56 9.77
CA THR A 72 -11.91 18.26 8.50
C THR A 72 -10.55 18.73 7.97
N GLU A 73 -9.60 18.93 8.87
CA GLU A 73 -8.27 19.46 8.56
C GLU A 73 -7.19 18.36 8.40
N ALA A 74 -7.58 17.08 8.50
CA ALA A 74 -6.63 15.97 8.45
C ALA A 74 -5.74 15.98 7.21
N MET A 75 -6.29 16.41 6.06
CA MET A 75 -5.55 16.50 4.79
C MET A 75 -4.60 17.69 4.71
N LEU A 76 -4.75 18.71 5.56
CA LEU A 76 -3.85 19.89 5.55
C LEU A 76 -2.40 19.53 5.92
N GLY A 77 -2.22 18.46 6.67
CA GLY A 77 -0.89 17.94 7.02
C GLY A 77 -0.23 17.13 5.91
N MET A 78 -0.88 16.97 4.75
CA MET A 78 -0.32 16.23 3.63
C MET A 78 0.74 17.06 2.90
N THR A 79 1.89 16.46 2.71
CA THR A 79 2.97 17.01 1.86
C THR A 79 3.43 15.93 0.88
N PRO A 80 3.99 16.32 -0.28
CA PRO A 80 4.57 15.34 -1.21
C PRO A 80 5.62 14.44 -0.53
N ALA A 81 6.41 15.02 0.38
CA ALA A 81 7.45 14.29 1.10
C ALA A 81 6.87 13.24 2.05
N ASN A 82 5.87 13.58 2.88
CA ASN A 82 5.30 12.60 3.81
C ASN A 82 4.48 11.53 3.09
N LEU A 83 3.81 11.89 2.00
CA LEU A 83 3.09 10.96 1.16
C LEU A 83 4.04 9.92 0.53
N TYR A 84 5.13 10.39 -0.08
CA TYR A 84 6.17 9.52 -0.65
C TYR A 84 6.86 8.67 0.41
N ASN A 85 7.16 9.22 1.59
CA ASN A 85 7.74 8.45 2.68
C ASN A 85 6.80 7.33 3.17
N SER A 86 5.49 7.59 3.26
CA SER A 86 4.53 6.54 3.62
C SER A 86 4.47 5.43 2.57
N ALA A 87 4.63 5.75 1.29
CA ALA A 87 4.71 4.74 0.23
C ALA A 87 6.00 3.91 0.31
N LYS A 88 7.15 4.53 0.64
CA LYS A 88 8.42 3.80 0.90
C LYS A 88 8.30 2.86 2.11
N GLU A 89 7.71 3.32 3.20
CA GLU A 89 7.45 2.46 4.37
C GLU A 89 6.54 1.28 4.01
N ALA A 90 5.52 1.53 3.19
CA ALA A 90 4.62 0.48 2.70
C ALA A 90 5.36 -0.56 1.85
N LEU A 91 6.29 -0.13 1.00
CA LEU A 91 7.13 -1.03 0.21
C LEU A 91 8.01 -1.92 1.10
N VAL A 92 8.62 -1.35 2.14
CA VAL A 92 9.43 -2.12 3.11
C VAL A 92 8.57 -3.17 3.83
N ILE A 93 7.32 -2.83 4.18
CA ILE A 93 6.40 -3.80 4.79
C ILE A 93 6.03 -4.90 3.79
N ALA A 94 5.73 -4.54 2.53
CA ALA A 94 5.41 -5.50 1.48
C ALA A 94 6.53 -6.53 1.29
N HIS A 95 7.79 -6.12 1.29
CA HIS A 95 8.93 -7.04 1.20
C HIS A 95 9.07 -8.04 2.36
N LYS A 96 8.43 -7.78 3.50
CA LYS A 96 8.35 -8.76 4.59
C LYS A 96 7.24 -9.80 4.36
N LEU A 97 6.31 -9.50 3.46
CA LEU A 97 5.14 -10.33 3.15
C LEU A 97 5.33 -11.17 1.87
N GLY A 98 6.34 -10.85 1.07
CA GLY A 98 6.65 -11.59 -0.15
C GLY A 98 8.02 -11.24 -0.71
N LYS A 99 8.57 -12.14 -1.51
CA LYS A 99 9.91 -11.98 -2.11
C LYS A 99 9.94 -10.95 -3.24
N LYS A 100 8.89 -10.91 -4.05
CA LYS A 100 8.74 -9.99 -5.19
C LYS A 100 7.49 -9.15 -4.99
N VAL A 101 7.61 -7.83 -5.13
CA VAL A 101 6.49 -6.90 -4.92
C VAL A 101 5.89 -6.51 -6.26
N ILE A 102 4.59 -6.76 -6.41
CA ILE A 102 3.76 -6.20 -7.48
C ILE A 102 3.12 -4.94 -6.92
N ILE A 103 3.32 -3.79 -7.56
CA ILE A 103 2.66 -2.56 -7.14
C ILE A 103 1.48 -2.28 -8.05
N MET A 104 0.32 -2.13 -7.45
CA MET A 104 -0.90 -1.67 -8.09
C MET A 104 -1.28 -0.32 -7.49
N GLY A 105 -1.70 0.62 -8.31
CA GLY A 105 -2.08 1.94 -7.82
C GLY A 105 -3.24 2.55 -8.59
N THR A 106 -3.88 3.54 -7.99
CA THR A 106 -4.91 4.35 -8.63
C THR A 106 -4.53 5.83 -8.54
N SER A 107 -4.56 6.57 -9.65
CA SER A 107 -4.32 8.02 -9.69
C SER A 107 -2.99 8.41 -8.98
N THR A 108 -3.05 9.12 -7.86
CA THR A 108 -1.87 9.46 -7.03
C THR A 108 -1.07 8.22 -6.63
N GLY A 109 -1.74 7.10 -6.39
CA GLY A 109 -1.10 5.81 -6.13
C GLY A 109 -0.21 5.34 -7.27
N CYS A 110 -0.63 5.55 -8.53
CA CYS A 110 0.20 5.26 -9.72
C CYS A 110 1.44 6.15 -9.77
N THR A 111 1.29 7.44 -9.47
CA THR A 111 2.44 8.36 -9.39
C THR A 111 3.46 7.90 -8.35
N LEU A 112 2.99 7.51 -7.17
CA LEU A 112 3.85 6.96 -6.11
C LEU A 112 4.52 5.65 -6.53
N ALA A 113 3.79 4.77 -7.24
CA ALA A 113 4.33 3.53 -7.78
C ALA A 113 5.50 3.79 -8.74
N LEU A 114 5.35 4.73 -9.67
CA LEU A 114 6.42 5.13 -10.59
C LEU A 114 7.63 5.73 -9.86
N MET A 115 7.39 6.55 -8.83
CA MET A 115 8.48 7.10 -8.01
C MET A 115 9.23 6.01 -7.24
N LEU A 116 8.52 5.02 -6.70
CA LEU A 116 9.12 3.86 -6.05
C LEU A 116 9.94 3.01 -7.02
N GLY A 117 9.50 2.87 -8.27
CA GLY A 117 10.24 2.16 -9.31
C GLY A 117 11.59 2.80 -9.61
N ARG A 118 11.65 4.11 -9.70
CA ARG A 118 12.92 4.83 -9.85
C ARG A 118 13.84 4.63 -8.65
N PHE A 119 13.27 4.63 -7.45
CA PHE A 119 14.02 4.36 -6.22
C PHE A 119 14.62 2.95 -6.21
N SER A 120 13.87 1.96 -6.71
CA SER A 120 14.33 0.58 -6.83
C SER A 120 15.49 0.44 -7.81
N GLN A 121 15.38 1.05 -9.00
CA GLN A 121 16.44 1.03 -10.02
C GLN A 121 17.74 1.69 -9.55
N ALA A 122 17.65 2.66 -8.63
CA ALA A 122 18.81 3.30 -8.01
C ALA A 122 19.48 2.43 -6.91
N GLY A 123 19.17 1.13 -6.83
CA GLY A 123 19.74 0.18 -5.87
C GLY A 123 18.96 0.03 -4.56
N GLY A 124 17.78 0.64 -4.48
CA GLY A 124 16.95 0.59 -3.27
C GLY A 124 16.16 -0.71 -3.08
N CYS A 125 15.77 -1.39 -4.18
CA CYS A 125 14.99 -2.63 -4.10
C CYS A 125 14.82 -3.28 -5.50
N PRO A 126 15.48 -4.39 -5.80
CA PRO A 126 15.60 -4.91 -7.18
C PRO A 126 14.38 -5.67 -7.72
N ASP A 127 13.39 -6.04 -6.92
CA ASP A 127 12.33 -6.98 -7.30
C ASP A 127 10.94 -6.34 -7.38
N LEU A 128 10.81 -5.22 -8.11
CA LEU A 128 9.53 -4.54 -8.32
C LEU A 128 8.91 -4.90 -9.68
N ILE A 129 7.65 -5.28 -9.66
CA ILE A 129 6.80 -5.46 -10.84
C ILE A 129 5.68 -4.41 -10.77
N PHE A 130 5.50 -3.64 -11.85
CA PHE A 130 4.46 -2.60 -11.92
C PHE A 130 3.25 -3.10 -12.69
N THR A 131 2.07 -2.83 -12.16
CA THR A 131 0.80 -2.94 -12.88
C THR A 131 0.01 -1.66 -12.67
N GLU A 132 -0.45 -1.05 -13.77
CA GLU A 132 -1.38 0.08 -13.75
C GLU A 132 -2.82 -0.47 -13.77
N TYR A 133 -3.67 0.23 -13.05
CA TYR A 133 -5.09 -0.06 -13.00
C TYR A 133 -5.88 1.19 -13.38
#